data_e69364d9cd02853c270a34bb24ee16f4
#
_entry.id   e69364d9cd02853c270a34bb24ee16f4
#
_cell.length_a   1.000
_cell.length_b   1.000
_cell.length_c   1.000
_cell.angle_alpha   90.00
_cell.angle_beta   90.00
_cell.angle_gamma   90.00
#
_symmetry.space_group_name_H-M   'P 1'
#
loop_
_entity.id
_entity.type
_entity.pdbx_description
1 polymer ?
#
loop_
_entity_poly.entity_id
_entity_poly.type
_entity_poly.pdbx_seq_one_letter_code
_entity_poly.pdbx_strand_id
1 'polypeptide(L)'
;LGGQYQLNLTELKLYKRQWLGSWGFVDFHANAAVQWNKVPFPLLIMPPANMTFMDNEVTFNLMNNMEFLNDRYVSAMVHWDINGKIFNRIPLLRKLKWREVIGCNTLWGTLTDKNNPQLNPGDSRLYYFPGHFRHDGSYHYSSHVMESNKPYVEVYAGVYNIFKILQIQAVRRLNYLYLPDAKKWGWRVKLELTF
;
A
#
# COMPACT_ATOMS: atom_id res chain seq x y z
N LEU A 1 6.48 26.67 22.65
CA LEU A 1 5.20 26.01 22.30
C LEU A 1 5.32 24.56 22.75
N GLY A 2 4.82 24.23 23.96
CA GLY A 2 4.88 22.88 24.53
C GLY A 2 3.76 22.01 23.98
N GLY A 3 4.09 21.05 23.10
CA GLY A 3 3.18 19.97 22.74
C GLY A 3 3.17 18.89 23.81
N GLN A 4 2.04 18.20 24.00
CA GLN A 4 1.94 17.05 24.92
C GLN A 4 2.77 15.84 24.48
N TYR A 5 3.12 15.77 23.19
CA TYR A 5 3.88 14.68 22.58
C TYR A 5 5.10 15.21 21.83
N GLN A 6 6.18 14.45 21.89
CA GLN A 6 7.37 14.70 21.09
C GLN A 6 7.37 13.70 19.94
N LEU A 7 7.36 14.19 18.70
CA LEU A 7 7.44 13.38 17.51
C LEU A 7 8.89 13.35 17.01
N ASN A 8 9.51 12.19 16.99
CA ASN A 8 10.82 11.97 16.40
C ASN A 8 10.71 10.83 15.38
N LEU A 9 10.58 11.21 14.13
CA LEU A 9 10.40 10.31 12.97
C LEU A 9 11.62 10.41 12.08
N THR A 10 12.21 9.26 11.74
CA THR A 10 13.23 9.14 10.70
C THR A 10 12.62 8.40 9.52
N GLU A 11 12.71 8.98 8.33
CA GLU A 11 12.16 8.41 7.11
C GLU A 11 13.22 8.40 6.01
N LEU A 12 13.32 7.28 5.29
CA LEU A 12 14.15 7.12 4.10
C LEU A 12 13.26 6.72 2.93
N LYS A 13 13.38 7.45 1.82
CA LYS A 13 12.68 7.16 0.57
C LYS A 13 13.69 7.03 -0.55
N LEU A 14 13.60 5.93 -1.29
CA LEU A 14 14.45 5.65 -2.44
C LEU A 14 13.56 5.41 -3.65
N TYR A 15 13.94 6.00 -4.77
CA TYR A 15 13.31 5.77 -6.08
C TYR A 15 14.38 5.47 -7.12
N LYS A 16 14.13 4.47 -7.95
CA LYS A 16 15.00 4.15 -9.08
C LYS A 16 14.17 3.66 -10.25
N ARG A 17 14.36 4.25 -11.44
CA ARG A 17 13.92 3.70 -12.72
C ARG A 17 15.06 2.94 -13.38
N GLN A 18 14.78 1.72 -13.79
CA GLN A 18 15.72 0.88 -14.55
C GLN A 18 15.13 0.56 -15.92
N TRP A 19 15.80 1.01 -16.97
CA TRP A 19 15.43 0.70 -18.35
C TRP A 19 15.91 -0.70 -18.73
N LEU A 20 15.02 -1.50 -19.33
CA LEU A 20 15.23 -2.87 -19.79
C LEU A 20 15.25 -2.99 -21.32
N GLY A 21 15.58 -1.92 -22.01
CA GLY A 21 15.59 -1.84 -23.48
C GLY A 21 14.20 -2.10 -24.07
N SER A 22 14.07 -3.12 -24.92
CA SER A 22 12.78 -3.47 -25.55
C SER A 22 11.72 -4.04 -24.60
N TRP A 23 12.08 -4.31 -23.35
CA TRP A 23 11.17 -4.77 -22.27
C TRP A 23 10.65 -3.61 -21.41
N GLY A 24 10.85 -2.38 -21.86
CA GLY A 24 10.37 -1.19 -21.17
C GLY A 24 11.22 -0.80 -19.98
N PHE A 25 10.58 -0.50 -18.85
CA PHE A 25 11.28 -0.07 -17.63
C PHE A 25 10.62 -0.63 -16.37
N VAL A 26 11.42 -0.68 -15.32
CA VAL A 26 10.95 -1.02 -13.97
C VAL A 26 11.21 0.16 -13.05
N ASP A 27 10.16 0.59 -12.35
CA ASP A 27 10.25 1.57 -11.28
C ASP A 27 10.27 0.86 -9.92
N PHE A 28 11.22 1.24 -9.10
CA PHE A 28 11.39 0.77 -7.74
C PHE A 28 11.20 1.92 -6.76
N HIS A 29 10.23 1.80 -5.86
CA HIS A 29 10.06 2.68 -4.72
C HIS A 29 10.30 1.87 -3.46
N ALA A 30 11.22 2.31 -2.63
CA ALA A 30 11.46 1.73 -1.32
C ALA A 30 11.38 2.82 -0.26
N ASN A 31 10.59 2.57 0.79
CA ASN A 31 10.44 3.49 1.90
C ASN A 31 10.70 2.74 3.20
N ALA A 32 11.37 3.39 4.13
CA ALA A 32 11.56 2.89 5.48
C ALA A 32 11.36 4.04 6.46
N ALA A 33 10.68 3.77 7.58
CA ALA A 33 10.54 4.77 8.63
C ALA A 33 10.54 4.15 10.02
N VAL A 34 11.01 4.95 10.99
CA VAL A 34 11.06 4.60 12.40
C VAL A 34 10.57 5.78 13.23
N GLN A 35 9.54 5.55 14.04
CA GLN A 35 9.07 6.45 15.09
C GLN A 35 9.76 6.10 16.40
N TRP A 36 10.62 6.99 16.88
CA TRP A 36 11.46 6.73 18.05
C TRP A 36 10.75 6.92 19.39
N ASN A 37 9.84 7.89 19.47
CA ASN A 37 9.17 8.25 20.70
C ASN A 37 7.92 7.40 20.94
N LYS A 38 7.44 7.41 22.18
CA LYS A 38 6.12 6.91 22.54
C LYS A 38 5.07 7.93 22.12
N VAL A 39 4.15 7.51 21.27
CA VAL A 39 3.11 8.36 20.67
C VAL A 39 1.76 7.65 20.65
N PRO A 40 0.63 8.39 20.71
CA PRO A 40 -0.69 7.80 20.52
C PRO A 40 -0.90 7.36 19.07
N PHE A 41 -1.92 6.49 18.84
CA PHE A 41 -2.15 5.90 17.52
C PHE A 41 -2.29 6.93 16.37
N PRO A 42 -2.86 8.14 16.57
CA PRO A 42 -2.96 9.10 15.46
C PRO A 42 -1.62 9.65 14.97
N LEU A 43 -0.56 9.48 15.77
CA LEU A 43 0.80 9.90 15.44
C LEU A 43 1.71 8.73 15.03
N LEU A 44 1.17 7.51 14.99
CA LEU A 44 1.87 6.34 14.44
C LEU A 44 1.99 6.44 12.93
N ILE A 45 2.91 5.67 12.38
CA ILE A 45 3.13 5.61 10.94
C ILE A 45 1.98 4.83 10.31
N MET A 46 1.29 5.47 9.39
CA MET A 46 0.20 4.88 8.62
C MET A 46 0.67 4.68 7.18
N PRO A 47 0.71 3.43 6.68
CA PRO A 47 1.04 3.19 5.28
C PRO A 47 0.05 3.91 4.35
N PRO A 48 0.51 4.45 3.21
CA PRO A 48 -0.35 5.18 2.28
C PRO A 48 -1.34 4.23 1.60
N ALA A 49 -2.62 4.28 2.00
CA ALA A 49 -3.71 3.49 1.44
C ALA A 49 -4.47 4.27 0.37
N ASN A 50 -4.76 3.63 -0.76
CA ASN A 50 -5.56 4.21 -1.82
C ASN A 50 -7.05 4.00 -1.55
N MET A 51 -7.73 5.08 -1.17
CA MET A 51 -9.17 5.06 -0.89
C MET A 51 -10.04 5.32 -2.12
N THR A 52 -9.44 5.52 -3.27
CA THR A 52 -10.14 5.83 -4.53
C THR A 52 -10.04 4.65 -5.53
N PHE A 53 -10.83 4.70 -6.60
CA PHE A 53 -10.70 3.79 -7.73
C PHE A 53 -9.61 4.24 -8.72
N MET A 54 -9.10 5.47 -8.58
CA MET A 54 -7.99 5.97 -9.38
C MET A 54 -6.68 5.33 -8.92
N ASP A 55 -5.85 4.94 -9.88
CA ASP A 55 -4.53 4.39 -9.57
C ASP A 55 -3.58 5.45 -9.04
N ASN A 56 -2.79 5.06 -8.04
CA ASN A 56 -1.67 5.83 -7.53
C ASN A 56 -0.50 4.87 -7.24
N GLU A 57 0.56 5.02 -7.99
CA GLU A 57 1.72 4.11 -8.01
C GLU A 57 2.46 3.99 -6.66
N VAL A 58 2.33 4.99 -5.79
CA VAL A 58 3.03 5.02 -4.49
C VAL A 58 2.12 4.71 -3.31
N THR A 59 0.99 4.04 -3.56
CA THR A 59 0.01 3.67 -2.53
C THR A 59 -0.36 2.19 -2.59
N PHE A 60 -0.82 1.65 -1.45
CA PHE A 60 -1.42 0.32 -1.39
C PHE A 60 -2.87 0.37 -1.85
N ASN A 61 -3.20 -0.39 -2.86
CA ASN A 61 -4.47 -0.31 -3.56
C ASN A 61 -5.63 -1.03 -2.88
N LEU A 62 -5.35 -2.09 -2.09
CA LEU A 62 -6.37 -2.89 -1.40
C LEU A 62 -6.30 -2.80 0.12
N MET A 63 -5.33 -2.05 0.65
CA MET A 63 -5.24 -1.74 2.07
C MET A 63 -6.31 -0.71 2.42
N ASN A 64 -7.01 -0.92 3.54
CA ASN A 64 -7.91 0.09 4.08
C ASN A 64 -7.12 1.19 4.79
N ASN A 65 -7.71 2.38 4.88
CA ASN A 65 -7.09 3.46 5.64
C ASN A 65 -6.94 3.04 7.11
N MET A 66 -5.77 3.31 7.68
CA MET A 66 -5.42 2.95 9.08
C MET A 66 -5.49 1.45 9.38
N GLU A 67 -5.51 0.57 8.38
CA GLU A 67 -5.61 -0.88 8.59
C GLU A 67 -4.43 -1.42 9.39
N PHE A 68 -3.22 -0.92 9.13
CA PHE A 68 -2.03 -1.27 9.90
C PHE A 68 -1.42 -0.03 10.53
N LEU A 69 -1.17 -0.11 11.84
CA LEU A 69 -0.51 0.93 12.61
C LEU A 69 0.88 0.43 13.01
N ASN A 70 1.90 1.18 12.64
CA ASN A 70 3.29 0.78 12.82
C ASN A 70 4.07 1.91 13.48
N ASP A 71 5.10 1.58 14.24
CA ASP A 71 6.13 2.54 14.64
C ASP A 71 7.46 2.30 13.89
N ARG A 72 7.53 1.20 13.12
CA ARG A 72 8.61 0.91 12.18
C ARG A 72 8.05 0.19 10.98
N TYR A 73 8.47 0.57 9.80
CA TYR A 73 8.12 -0.15 8.59
C TYR A 73 9.20 -0.05 7.50
N VAL A 74 9.17 -1.03 6.62
CA VAL A 74 9.82 -1.00 5.31
C VAL A 74 8.77 -1.35 4.27
N SER A 75 8.71 -0.60 3.20
CA SER A 75 7.86 -0.92 2.04
C SER A 75 8.67 -0.93 0.76
N ALA A 76 8.28 -1.78 -0.16
CA ALA A 76 8.82 -1.81 -1.51
C ALA A 76 7.65 -1.91 -2.50
N MET A 77 7.69 -1.08 -3.53
CA MET A 77 6.75 -1.09 -4.64
C MET A 77 7.53 -1.22 -5.94
N VAL A 78 7.15 -2.19 -6.73
CA VAL A 78 7.78 -2.50 -8.02
C VAL A 78 6.72 -2.39 -9.09
N HIS A 79 6.95 -1.54 -10.06
CA HIS A 79 6.09 -1.31 -11.20
C HIS A 79 6.88 -1.59 -12.47
N TRP A 80 6.46 -2.56 -13.27
CA TRP A 80 7.10 -2.90 -14.52
C TRP A 80 6.17 -2.58 -15.71
N ASP A 81 6.55 -1.58 -16.47
CA ASP A 81 6.00 -1.28 -17.78
C ASP A 81 6.70 -2.16 -18.84
N ILE A 82 5.99 -3.13 -19.38
CA ILE A 82 6.53 -4.11 -20.35
C ILE A 82 6.57 -3.54 -21.78
N ASN A 83 6.00 -2.35 -21.98
CA ASN A 83 6.02 -1.61 -23.26
C ASN A 83 5.43 -2.38 -24.46
N GLY A 84 4.39 -3.19 -24.23
CA GLY A 84 3.72 -3.94 -25.29
C GLY A 84 4.49 -5.14 -25.85
N LYS A 85 5.56 -5.56 -25.19
CA LYS A 85 6.44 -6.65 -25.68
C LYS A 85 5.68 -7.97 -25.92
N ILE A 86 4.68 -8.25 -25.09
CA ILE A 86 3.86 -9.47 -25.22
C ILE A 86 2.71 -9.22 -26.21
N PHE A 87 1.95 -8.12 -26.02
CA PHE A 87 0.77 -7.81 -26.82
C PHE A 87 1.09 -7.57 -28.29
N ASN A 88 2.26 -6.99 -28.61
CA ASN A 88 2.69 -6.79 -29.98
C ASN A 88 2.97 -8.11 -30.75
N ARG A 89 3.05 -9.25 -30.07
CA ARG A 89 3.15 -10.59 -30.71
C ARG A 89 1.79 -11.13 -31.15
N ILE A 90 0.69 -10.59 -30.60
CA ILE A 90 -0.68 -10.99 -30.92
C ILE A 90 -1.22 -10.02 -31.96
N PRO A 91 -1.55 -10.46 -33.20
CA PRO A 91 -1.89 -9.56 -34.32
C PRO A 91 -3.02 -8.57 -34.04
N LEU A 92 -4.05 -9.01 -33.29
CA LEU A 92 -5.17 -8.16 -32.92
C LEU A 92 -4.77 -7.08 -31.89
N LEU A 93 -4.06 -7.47 -30.81
CA LEU A 93 -3.65 -6.55 -29.75
C LEU A 93 -2.58 -5.56 -30.26
N ARG A 94 -1.71 -5.99 -31.18
CA ARG A 94 -0.74 -5.12 -31.86
C ARG A 94 -1.41 -3.95 -32.57
N LYS A 95 -2.57 -4.19 -33.23
CA LYS A 95 -3.32 -3.11 -33.89
C LYS A 95 -3.89 -2.10 -32.90
N LEU A 96 -4.26 -2.53 -31.69
CA LEU A 96 -4.79 -1.68 -30.64
C LEU A 96 -3.69 -0.87 -29.95
N LYS A 97 -2.40 -1.23 -30.14
CA LYS A 97 -1.24 -0.61 -29.48
C LYS A 97 -1.32 -0.60 -27.94
N TRP A 98 -2.06 -1.56 -27.40
CA TRP A 98 -2.13 -1.73 -25.94
C TRP A 98 -0.80 -2.22 -25.38
N ARG A 99 -0.51 -1.84 -24.15
CA ARG A 99 0.73 -2.18 -23.48
C ARG A 99 0.42 -2.76 -22.10
N GLU A 100 1.26 -3.69 -21.67
CA GLU A 100 1.08 -4.41 -20.41
C GLU A 100 1.86 -3.71 -19.29
N VAL A 101 1.27 -3.77 -18.09
CA VAL A 101 1.91 -3.38 -16.85
C VAL A 101 1.67 -4.44 -15.79
N ILE A 102 2.67 -4.73 -14.99
CA ILE A 102 2.55 -5.58 -13.81
C ILE A 102 3.30 -4.94 -12.64
N GLY A 103 2.92 -5.31 -11.44
CA GLY A 103 3.63 -4.82 -10.27
C GLY A 103 3.31 -5.57 -8.99
N CYS A 104 4.08 -5.24 -7.98
CA CYS A 104 3.98 -5.81 -6.65
C CYS A 104 4.26 -4.74 -5.61
N ASN A 105 3.38 -4.60 -4.63
CA ASN A 105 3.55 -3.74 -3.49
C ASN A 105 3.63 -4.58 -2.24
N THR A 106 4.64 -4.34 -1.42
CA THR A 106 4.85 -5.04 -0.15
C THR A 106 5.14 -4.08 0.98
N LEU A 107 4.63 -4.40 2.16
CA LEU A 107 4.85 -3.67 3.39
C LEU A 107 5.22 -4.65 4.50
N TRP A 108 6.27 -4.36 5.20
CA TRP A 108 6.66 -5.05 6.41
C TRP A 108 6.74 -4.02 7.54
N GLY A 109 5.87 -4.15 8.53
CA GLY A 109 5.78 -3.21 9.63
C GLY A 109 5.69 -3.91 10.98
N THR A 110 6.04 -3.19 12.02
CA THR A 110 5.91 -3.64 13.41
C THR A 110 5.42 -2.49 14.28
N LEU A 111 4.79 -2.84 15.39
CA LEU A 111 4.44 -1.93 16.46
C LEU A 111 5.11 -2.42 17.74
N THR A 112 6.01 -1.62 18.30
CA THR A 112 6.68 -1.96 19.56
C THR A 112 5.71 -1.87 20.74
N ASP A 113 5.98 -2.65 21.77
CA ASP A 113 5.12 -2.75 22.97
C ASP A 113 4.83 -1.39 23.60
N LYS A 114 5.81 -0.47 23.59
CA LYS A 114 5.64 0.88 24.15
C LYS A 114 4.54 1.71 23.48
N ASN A 115 4.25 1.45 22.21
CA ASN A 115 3.27 2.16 21.39
C ASN A 115 1.96 1.37 21.20
N ASN A 116 1.88 0.15 21.76
CA ASN A 116 0.70 -0.69 21.64
C ASN A 116 -0.25 -0.48 22.83
N PRO A 117 -1.44 0.14 22.65
CA PRO A 117 -2.38 0.36 23.74
C PRO A 117 -3.00 -0.93 24.29
N GLN A 118 -3.02 -2.02 23.51
CA GLN A 118 -3.52 -3.32 23.96
C GLN A 118 -2.59 -3.96 25.00
N LEU A 119 -1.29 -3.67 24.95
CA LEU A 119 -0.29 -4.12 25.92
C LEU A 119 -0.08 -3.12 27.06
N ASN A 120 -0.61 -1.90 26.94
CA ASN A 120 -0.51 -0.84 27.96
C ASN A 120 -1.91 -0.29 28.32
N PRO A 121 -2.84 -1.10 28.84
CA PRO A 121 -4.25 -0.70 29.01
C PRO A 121 -4.46 0.45 30.01
N GLY A 122 -3.48 0.79 30.85
CA GLY A 122 -3.56 1.90 31.79
C GLY A 122 -2.92 3.21 31.31
N ASP A 123 -2.31 3.24 30.14
CA ASP A 123 -1.65 4.46 29.62
C ASP A 123 -2.60 5.28 28.75
N SER A 124 -3.26 6.27 29.36
CA SER A 124 -4.17 7.19 28.69
C SER A 124 -3.54 8.00 27.56
N ARG A 125 -2.20 8.06 27.48
CA ARG A 125 -1.49 8.77 26.42
C ARG A 125 -1.51 8.06 25.08
N LEU A 126 -1.80 6.74 25.04
CA LEU A 126 -1.75 5.96 23.81
C LEU A 126 -3.04 6.01 23.00
N TYR A 127 -4.17 6.25 23.63
CA TYR A 127 -5.52 6.07 23.09
C TYR A 127 -5.77 4.64 22.59
N TYR A 128 -7.02 4.21 22.57
CA TYR A 128 -7.40 2.92 22.00
C TYR A 128 -7.37 2.95 20.48
N PHE A 129 -7.09 1.81 19.86
CA PHE A 129 -7.20 1.68 18.41
C PHE A 129 -8.62 1.96 17.93
N PRO A 130 -8.78 2.59 16.76
CA PRO A 130 -10.08 2.85 16.19
C PRO A 130 -10.82 1.55 15.86
N GLY A 131 -12.13 1.59 16.02
CA GLY A 131 -13.01 0.48 15.74
C GLY A 131 -14.46 0.91 15.86
N HIS A 132 -15.36 -0.04 15.72
CA HIS A 132 -16.79 0.19 15.84
C HIS A 132 -17.49 -0.99 16.55
N PHE A 133 -18.64 -0.73 17.13
CA PHE A 133 -19.48 -1.78 17.68
C PHE A 133 -20.28 -2.47 16.57
N ARG A 134 -20.32 -3.79 16.58
CA ARG A 134 -21.21 -4.58 15.73
C ARG A 134 -22.62 -4.65 16.32
N HIS A 135 -23.57 -5.13 15.51
CA HIS A 135 -24.95 -5.35 15.96
C HIS A 135 -25.08 -6.34 17.14
N ASP A 136 -24.12 -7.25 17.29
CA ASP A 136 -24.05 -8.19 18.40
C ASP A 136 -23.42 -7.61 19.69
N GLY A 137 -23.07 -6.33 19.68
CA GLY A 137 -22.44 -5.63 20.80
C GLY A 137 -20.93 -5.83 20.92
N SER A 138 -20.31 -6.64 20.07
CA SER A 138 -18.87 -6.84 20.07
C SER A 138 -18.14 -5.62 19.47
N TYR A 139 -17.00 -5.23 20.06
CA TYR A 139 -16.15 -4.18 19.52
C TYR A 139 -15.21 -4.75 18.48
N HIS A 140 -15.25 -4.18 17.28
CA HIS A 140 -14.44 -4.58 16.15
C HIS A 140 -13.37 -3.54 15.86
N TYR A 141 -12.10 -3.91 15.95
CA TYR A 141 -10.98 -3.04 15.62
C TYR A 141 -10.86 -2.88 14.10
N SER A 142 -10.78 -1.64 13.63
CA SER A 142 -10.48 -1.30 12.22
C SER A 142 -8.98 -1.28 11.93
N SER A 143 -8.16 -1.19 12.99
CA SER A 143 -6.71 -1.15 12.91
C SER A 143 -6.09 -2.38 13.55
N HIS A 144 -5.03 -2.88 12.96
CA HIS A 144 -4.35 -4.10 13.36
C HIS A 144 -2.84 -3.89 13.50
N VAL A 145 -2.21 -4.69 14.33
CA VAL A 145 -0.76 -4.81 14.39
C VAL A 145 -0.33 -5.89 13.40
N MET A 146 0.70 -5.62 12.62
CA MET A 146 1.23 -6.60 11.68
C MET A 146 1.96 -7.73 12.40
N GLU A 147 1.85 -8.94 11.87
CA GLU A 147 2.66 -10.08 12.31
C GLU A 147 4.12 -9.86 11.87
N SER A 148 5.08 -10.02 12.78
CA SER A 148 6.50 -9.72 12.52
C SER A 148 7.13 -10.57 11.40
N ASN A 149 6.58 -11.75 11.12
CA ASN A 149 7.07 -12.71 10.13
C ASN A 149 6.25 -12.71 8.83
N LYS A 150 5.23 -11.85 8.69
CA LYS A 150 4.30 -11.86 7.56
C LYS A 150 4.13 -10.47 6.97
N PRO A 151 4.75 -10.18 5.82
CA PRO A 151 4.54 -8.91 5.14
C PRO A 151 3.13 -8.83 4.55
N TYR A 152 2.59 -7.62 4.42
CA TYR A 152 1.47 -7.38 3.52
C TYR A 152 1.96 -7.40 2.08
N VAL A 153 1.24 -8.06 1.19
CA VAL A 153 1.60 -8.14 -0.23
C VAL A 153 0.35 -8.02 -1.09
N GLU A 154 0.42 -7.16 -2.09
CA GLU A 154 -0.53 -7.09 -3.20
C GLU A 154 0.21 -7.09 -4.52
N VAL A 155 -0.39 -7.71 -5.53
CA VAL A 155 0.11 -7.74 -6.90
C VAL A 155 -0.94 -7.20 -7.83
N TYR A 156 -0.51 -6.64 -8.94
CA TYR A 156 -1.42 -6.15 -9.96
C TYR A 156 -0.91 -6.44 -11.37
N ALA A 157 -1.86 -6.54 -12.27
CA ALA A 157 -1.60 -6.60 -13.70
C ALA A 157 -2.64 -5.73 -14.41
N GLY A 158 -2.22 -5.08 -15.47
CA GLY A 158 -3.06 -4.15 -16.19
C GLY A 158 -2.65 -3.91 -17.62
N VAL A 159 -3.47 -3.12 -18.26
CA VAL A 159 -3.30 -2.67 -19.65
C VAL A 159 -3.39 -1.16 -19.68
N TYR A 160 -2.45 -0.53 -20.35
CA TYR A 160 -2.48 0.92 -20.59
C TYR A 160 -2.43 1.24 -22.09
N ASN A 161 -2.47 2.54 -22.40
CA ASN A 161 -2.62 3.04 -23.77
C ASN A 161 -3.95 2.63 -24.44
N ILE A 162 -4.98 2.35 -23.63
CA ILE A 162 -6.34 2.12 -24.14
C ILE A 162 -6.86 3.48 -24.62
N PHE A 163 -7.15 3.58 -25.93
CA PHE A 163 -7.51 4.85 -26.60
C PHE A 163 -6.52 6.00 -26.36
N LYS A 164 -5.24 5.70 -26.04
CA LYS A 164 -4.16 6.63 -25.69
C LYS A 164 -4.33 7.42 -24.39
N ILE A 165 -5.36 7.15 -23.60
CA ILE A 165 -5.68 7.92 -22.40
C ILE A 165 -5.98 7.09 -21.16
N LEU A 166 -6.24 5.80 -21.32
CA LEU A 166 -6.78 4.99 -20.24
C LEU A 166 -5.86 3.83 -19.90
N GLN A 167 -5.67 3.61 -18.60
CA GLN A 167 -5.07 2.42 -18.01
C GLN A 167 -6.08 1.76 -17.08
N ILE A 168 -6.15 0.44 -17.12
CA ILE A 168 -6.99 -0.37 -16.23
C ILE A 168 -6.12 -1.46 -15.63
N GLN A 169 -6.20 -1.66 -14.31
CA GLN A 169 -5.46 -2.66 -13.58
C GLN A 169 -6.37 -3.50 -12.70
N ALA A 170 -6.13 -4.79 -12.65
CA ALA A 170 -6.68 -5.69 -11.64
C ALA A 170 -5.65 -5.87 -10.53
N VAL A 171 -6.06 -5.66 -9.29
CA VAL A 171 -5.21 -5.79 -8.11
C VAL A 171 -5.67 -6.98 -7.27
N ARG A 172 -4.73 -7.77 -6.77
CA ARG A 172 -4.96 -8.91 -5.88
C ARG A 172 -4.15 -8.79 -4.61
N ARG A 173 -4.81 -8.82 -3.46
CA ARG A 173 -4.18 -8.98 -2.15
C ARG A 173 -3.86 -10.45 -1.91
N LEU A 174 -2.63 -10.76 -1.44
CA LEU A 174 -2.16 -12.14 -1.31
C LEU A 174 -2.24 -12.67 0.12
N ASN A 175 -2.15 -11.81 1.12
CA ASN A 175 -2.15 -12.21 2.53
C ASN A 175 -2.98 -11.27 3.41
N TYR A 176 -3.08 -11.56 4.73
CA TYR A 176 -4.01 -10.91 5.66
C TYR A 176 -5.48 -10.94 5.19
N LEU A 177 -5.85 -12.01 4.45
CA LEU A 177 -7.19 -12.20 3.89
C LEU A 177 -8.24 -12.59 4.93
N TYR A 178 -7.78 -12.94 6.12
CA TYR A 178 -8.63 -13.28 7.27
C TYR A 178 -9.15 -12.05 8.01
N LEU A 179 -8.58 -10.87 7.77
CA LEU A 179 -9.07 -9.64 8.38
C LEU A 179 -10.48 -9.34 7.86
N PRO A 180 -11.42 -8.94 8.73
CA PRO A 180 -12.84 -8.90 8.40
C PRO A 180 -13.18 -7.98 7.23
N ASP A 181 -12.50 -6.83 7.14
CA ASP A 181 -12.75 -5.80 6.13
C ASP A 181 -11.74 -5.86 4.96
N ALA A 182 -10.99 -6.98 4.86
CA ALA A 182 -9.95 -7.14 3.87
C ALA A 182 -10.51 -7.24 2.45
N LYS A 183 -10.21 -6.27 1.61
CA LYS A 183 -10.49 -6.31 0.18
C LYS A 183 -9.55 -7.30 -0.49
N LYS A 184 -10.09 -8.36 -1.11
CA LYS A 184 -9.30 -9.42 -1.75
C LYS A 184 -8.91 -9.09 -3.19
N TRP A 185 -9.77 -8.34 -3.88
CA TRP A 185 -9.64 -7.90 -5.26
C TRP A 185 -10.10 -6.46 -5.41
N GLY A 186 -9.58 -5.79 -6.40
CA GLY A 186 -10.03 -4.46 -6.81
C GLY A 186 -9.57 -4.12 -8.22
N TRP A 187 -10.23 -3.14 -8.79
CA TRP A 187 -9.86 -2.53 -10.05
C TRP A 187 -9.34 -1.13 -9.79
N ARG A 188 -8.36 -0.71 -10.57
CA ARG A 188 -7.86 0.66 -10.58
C ARG A 188 -7.84 1.18 -11.99
N VAL A 189 -8.13 2.44 -12.11
CA VAL A 189 -8.18 3.16 -13.39
C VAL A 189 -7.24 4.36 -13.29
N LYS A 190 -6.44 4.61 -14.32
CA LYS A 190 -5.59 5.80 -14.44
C LYS A 190 -5.91 6.47 -15.77
N LEU A 191 -6.04 7.79 -15.73
CA LEU A 191 -6.10 8.60 -16.93
C LEU A 191 -4.73 9.21 -17.19
N GLU A 192 -4.12 8.83 -18.28
CA GLU A 192 -2.77 9.27 -18.66
C GLU A 192 -2.71 9.49 -20.16
N LEU A 193 -2.37 10.69 -20.57
CA LEU A 193 -2.17 10.99 -22.00
C LEU A 193 -0.84 10.39 -22.46
N THR A 194 -0.92 9.47 -23.42
CA THR A 194 0.26 8.86 -24.05
C THR A 194 0.45 9.51 -25.42
N PHE A 195 1.50 10.28 -25.57
CA PHE A 195 1.86 10.96 -26.82
C PHE A 195 2.79 10.11 -27.68
#